data_6700889352cb503366788396232c03a2
#
_entry.id   6700889352cb503366788396232c03a2
#
_cell.length_a   1.000
_cell.length_b   1.000
_cell.length_c   1.000
_cell.angle_alpha   90.00
_cell.angle_beta   90.00
_cell.angle_gamma   90.00
#
_symmetry.space_group_name_H-M   'P 1'
#
loop_
_entity.id
_entity.type
_entity.pdbx_description
1 polymer ?
#
loop_
_entity_poly.entity_id
_entity_poly.type
_entity_poly.pdbx_seq_one_letter_code
_entity_poly.pdbx_strand_id
1 'polypeptide(L)'
;MSGATPGGGAVGYWSLFALVVLGSLVPVVPTGALVSGAAVVAFRSAGPVQPVLVFGTAAVAALVGDVALYWLGRRGSHTEGGSRWLRRLRERARPEHLEAARQRLERHGVVVLVLSRLVPAGRIPVMVACLLAGMPLRTFTRADVAAVLAWAAAYEAIGVLGGSLFARPWEGVALVVGVTLLISAVPPGWRWVRRGAHGG
;
A
#
# COMPACT_ATOMS: atom_id res chain seq x y z
N MET A 1 25.62 -28.02 -12.60
CA MET A 1 24.57 -27.72 -13.58
C MET A 1 23.23 -27.96 -12.89
N SER A 2 22.73 -26.97 -12.17
CA SER A 2 21.42 -27.06 -11.49
C SER A 2 20.40 -26.45 -12.44
N GLY A 3 19.58 -27.32 -13.06
CA GLY A 3 18.50 -26.92 -13.92
C GLY A 3 17.44 -26.14 -13.14
N ALA A 4 17.44 -24.84 -13.28
CA ALA A 4 16.31 -24.01 -12.87
C ALA A 4 15.10 -24.42 -13.71
N THR A 5 14.14 -25.11 -13.11
CA THR A 5 12.88 -25.45 -13.77
C THR A 5 12.19 -24.15 -14.22
N PRO A 6 11.85 -23.98 -15.51
CA PRO A 6 11.21 -22.76 -16.02
C PRO A 6 9.88 -22.42 -15.34
N GLY A 7 9.26 -23.37 -14.65
CA GLY A 7 8.00 -23.19 -13.93
C GLY A 7 8.13 -22.53 -12.54
N GLY A 8 9.26 -22.64 -11.86
CA GLY A 8 9.40 -22.13 -10.48
C GLY A 8 9.38 -20.60 -10.40
N GLY A 9 9.94 -19.91 -11.38
CA GLY A 9 9.93 -18.44 -11.42
C GLY A 9 8.53 -17.88 -11.72
N ALA A 10 7.82 -18.47 -12.67
CA ALA A 10 6.47 -18.01 -13.04
C ALA A 10 5.49 -18.17 -11.87
N VAL A 11 5.49 -19.29 -11.17
CA VAL A 11 4.66 -19.53 -9.98
C VAL A 11 4.96 -18.50 -8.89
N GLY A 12 6.24 -18.13 -8.69
CA GLY A 12 6.63 -17.09 -7.72
C GLY A 12 6.04 -15.72 -8.02
N TYR A 13 6.03 -15.29 -9.27
CA TYR A 13 5.46 -13.98 -9.65
C TYR A 13 3.94 -13.97 -9.57
N TRP A 14 3.25 -15.05 -9.96
CA TRP A 14 1.81 -15.17 -9.80
C TRP A 14 1.38 -15.17 -8.33
N SER A 15 2.14 -15.86 -7.47
CA SER A 15 1.90 -15.85 -6.03
C SER A 15 2.11 -14.47 -5.44
N LEU A 16 3.19 -13.77 -5.82
CA LEU A 16 3.44 -12.40 -5.40
C LEU A 16 2.30 -11.47 -5.85
N PHE A 17 1.89 -11.57 -7.12
CA PHE A 17 0.79 -10.78 -7.66
C PHE A 17 -0.49 -11.00 -6.85
N ALA A 18 -0.91 -12.26 -6.66
CA ALA A 18 -2.11 -12.59 -5.92
C ALA A 18 -2.06 -12.10 -4.46
N LEU A 19 -0.93 -12.29 -3.78
CA LEU A 19 -0.74 -11.84 -2.40
C LEU A 19 -0.77 -10.31 -2.28
N VAL A 20 -0.18 -9.58 -3.23
CA VAL A 20 -0.21 -8.11 -3.22
C VAL A 20 -1.62 -7.61 -3.54
N VAL A 21 -2.35 -8.19 -4.50
CA VAL A 21 -3.75 -7.83 -4.78
C VAL A 21 -4.63 -8.08 -3.56
N LEU A 22 -4.55 -9.29 -2.98
CA LEU A 22 -5.33 -9.64 -1.78
C LEU A 22 -5.00 -8.74 -0.60
N GLY A 23 -3.70 -8.48 -0.37
CA GLY A 23 -3.26 -7.57 0.67
C GLY A 23 -3.64 -6.11 0.41
N SER A 24 -3.82 -5.74 -0.85
CA SER A 24 -4.38 -4.44 -1.21
C SER A 24 -5.87 -4.33 -0.89
N LEU A 25 -6.61 -5.42 -0.98
CA LEU A 25 -8.03 -5.47 -0.60
C LEU A 25 -8.21 -5.60 0.92
N VAL A 26 -7.31 -6.32 1.59
CA VAL A 26 -7.36 -6.55 3.04
C VAL A 26 -6.20 -5.79 3.71
N PRO A 27 -6.46 -4.67 4.40
CA PRO A 27 -5.41 -3.76 4.89
C PRO A 27 -4.57 -4.29 6.05
N VAL A 28 -4.72 -5.57 6.42
CA VAL A 28 -3.97 -6.21 7.51
C VAL A 28 -2.67 -6.85 7.00
N VAL A 29 -2.59 -7.17 5.70
CA VAL A 29 -1.42 -7.84 5.11
C VAL A 29 -0.30 -6.84 4.87
N PRO A 30 0.92 -7.05 5.42
CA PRO A 30 2.07 -6.18 5.20
C PRO A 30 2.67 -6.38 3.79
N THR A 31 1.97 -5.89 2.76
CA THR A 31 2.37 -6.08 1.35
C THR A 31 3.76 -5.54 1.04
N GLY A 32 4.19 -4.49 1.72
CA GLY A 32 5.54 -3.96 1.59
C GLY A 32 6.62 -4.98 1.97
N ALA A 33 6.40 -5.74 3.06
CA ALA A 33 7.32 -6.79 3.48
C ALA A 33 7.39 -7.94 2.45
N LEU A 34 6.27 -8.28 1.81
CA LEU A 34 6.25 -9.27 0.72
C LEU A 34 7.10 -8.83 -0.47
N VAL A 35 6.95 -7.56 -0.90
CA VAL A 35 7.72 -7.00 -2.01
C VAL A 35 9.20 -6.92 -1.66
N SER A 36 9.56 -6.42 -0.48
CA SER A 36 10.96 -6.36 -0.05
C SER A 36 11.58 -7.76 0.08
N GLY A 37 10.84 -8.76 0.58
CA GLY A 37 11.29 -10.14 0.64
C GLY A 37 11.54 -10.73 -0.75
N ALA A 38 10.62 -10.51 -1.69
CA ALA A 38 10.79 -10.92 -3.09
C ALA A 38 11.99 -10.21 -3.75
N ALA A 39 12.20 -8.92 -3.46
CA ALA A 39 13.34 -8.15 -3.97
C ALA A 39 14.69 -8.66 -3.44
N VAL A 40 14.78 -9.07 -2.16
CA VAL A 40 15.99 -9.74 -1.61
C VAL A 40 16.33 -10.98 -2.41
N VAL A 41 15.34 -11.83 -2.67
CA VAL A 41 15.52 -13.08 -3.43
C VAL A 41 15.90 -12.77 -4.88
N ALA A 42 15.22 -11.83 -5.51
CA ALA A 42 15.47 -11.42 -6.89
C ALA A 42 16.88 -10.83 -7.07
N PHE A 43 17.33 -9.99 -6.13
CA PHE A 43 18.66 -9.38 -6.16
C PHE A 43 19.80 -10.42 -6.12
N ARG A 44 19.58 -11.54 -5.41
CA ARG A 44 20.57 -12.63 -5.32
C ARG A 44 20.50 -13.59 -6.49
N SER A 45 19.47 -13.52 -7.32
CA SER A 45 19.35 -14.31 -8.54
C SER A 45 20.29 -13.75 -9.62
N ALA A 46 20.85 -14.62 -10.44
CA ALA A 46 21.84 -14.24 -11.44
C ALA A 46 21.23 -13.45 -12.62
N GLY A 47 20.86 -12.19 -12.40
CA GLY A 47 20.48 -11.31 -13.50
C GLY A 47 19.69 -10.07 -13.10
N PRO A 48 19.82 -8.95 -13.86
CA PRO A 48 19.15 -7.68 -13.57
C PRO A 48 17.64 -7.68 -13.89
N VAL A 49 17.16 -8.70 -14.59
CA VAL A 49 15.77 -8.83 -15.02
C VAL A 49 14.83 -9.14 -13.85
N GLN A 50 15.30 -9.92 -12.89
CA GLN A 50 14.48 -10.40 -11.76
C GLN A 50 13.94 -9.24 -10.89
N PRO A 51 14.76 -8.28 -10.45
CA PRO A 51 14.26 -7.10 -9.72
C PRO A 51 13.21 -6.31 -10.53
N VAL A 52 13.44 -6.07 -11.82
CA VAL A 52 12.50 -5.36 -12.67
C VAL A 52 11.15 -6.08 -12.76
N LEU A 53 11.15 -7.41 -12.81
CA LEU A 53 9.92 -8.21 -12.80
C LEU A 53 9.21 -8.14 -11.45
N VAL A 54 9.93 -8.16 -10.32
CA VAL A 54 9.36 -7.98 -8.98
C VAL A 54 8.73 -6.59 -8.87
N PHE A 55 9.44 -5.54 -9.27
CA PHE A 55 8.94 -4.17 -9.29
C PHE A 55 7.65 -4.05 -10.10
N GLY A 56 7.68 -4.48 -11.36
CA GLY A 56 6.53 -4.41 -12.26
C GLY A 56 5.33 -5.19 -11.74
N THR A 57 5.56 -6.43 -11.27
CA THR A 57 4.52 -7.27 -10.68
C THR A 57 3.89 -6.62 -9.45
N ALA A 58 4.70 -6.09 -8.54
CA ALA A 58 4.23 -5.43 -7.32
C ALA A 58 3.43 -4.16 -7.64
N ALA A 59 3.93 -3.32 -8.55
CA ALA A 59 3.27 -2.08 -8.95
C ALA A 59 1.92 -2.36 -9.61
N VAL A 60 1.87 -3.29 -10.58
CA VAL A 60 0.62 -3.64 -11.27
C VAL A 60 -0.37 -4.29 -10.30
N ALA A 61 0.07 -5.22 -9.46
CA ALA A 61 -0.80 -5.87 -8.48
C ALA A 61 -1.39 -4.87 -7.48
N ALA A 62 -0.57 -3.94 -6.99
CA ALA A 62 -1.01 -2.90 -6.08
C ALA A 62 -2.03 -1.96 -6.76
N LEU A 63 -1.75 -1.53 -8.00
CA LEU A 63 -2.68 -0.69 -8.76
C LEU A 63 -4.02 -1.39 -9.00
N VAL A 64 -4.00 -2.65 -9.42
CA VAL A 64 -5.22 -3.45 -9.64
C VAL A 64 -6.03 -3.54 -8.34
N GLY A 65 -5.38 -3.86 -7.21
CA GLY A 65 -6.04 -3.95 -5.92
C GLY A 65 -6.65 -2.62 -5.47
N ASP A 66 -5.94 -1.49 -5.66
CA ASP A 66 -6.41 -0.17 -5.27
C ASP A 66 -7.57 0.33 -6.12
N VAL A 67 -7.43 0.17 -7.43
CA VAL A 67 -8.49 0.54 -8.37
C VAL A 67 -9.74 -0.29 -8.14
N ALA A 68 -9.59 -1.60 -7.89
CA ALA A 68 -10.70 -2.49 -7.56
C ALA A 68 -11.38 -2.06 -6.25
N LEU A 69 -10.60 -1.78 -5.20
CA LEU A 69 -11.14 -1.33 -3.90
C LEU A 69 -11.86 0.02 -4.03
N TYR A 70 -11.26 0.96 -4.75
CA TYR A 70 -11.87 2.26 -4.99
C TYR A 70 -13.15 2.16 -5.81
N TRP A 71 -13.16 1.34 -6.87
CA TRP A 71 -14.32 1.07 -7.71
C TRP A 71 -15.45 0.41 -6.91
N LEU A 72 -15.14 -0.60 -6.08
CA LEU A 72 -16.10 -1.23 -5.18
C LEU A 72 -16.69 -0.23 -4.19
N GLY A 73 -15.84 0.59 -3.57
CA GLY A 73 -16.27 1.66 -2.67
C GLY A 73 -17.21 2.66 -3.37
N ARG A 74 -16.85 3.05 -4.59
CA ARG A 74 -17.67 3.94 -5.40
C ARG A 74 -18.99 3.29 -5.81
N ARG A 75 -18.97 2.03 -6.25
CA ARG A 75 -20.19 1.30 -6.61
C ARG A 75 -21.07 1.04 -5.39
N GLY A 76 -20.46 0.69 -4.26
CA GLY A 76 -21.16 0.52 -2.99
C GLY A 76 -21.82 1.82 -2.51
N SER A 77 -21.24 2.98 -2.82
CA SER A 77 -21.82 4.28 -2.45
C SER A 77 -23.17 4.57 -3.14
N HIS A 78 -23.49 3.91 -4.23
CA HIS A 78 -24.76 4.00 -4.93
C HIS A 78 -25.84 3.04 -4.38
N THR A 79 -25.47 2.12 -3.50
CA THR A 79 -26.44 1.27 -2.80
C THR A 79 -27.06 2.00 -1.62
N GLU A 80 -28.27 1.63 -1.21
CA GLU A 80 -28.96 2.27 -0.07
C GLU A 80 -28.17 2.23 1.24
N GLY A 81 -27.46 1.11 1.51
CA GLY A 81 -26.61 0.96 2.69
C GLY A 81 -25.36 1.82 2.63
N GLY A 82 -24.67 1.81 1.49
CA GLY A 82 -23.43 2.58 1.27
C GLY A 82 -23.69 4.08 1.19
N SER A 83 -24.77 4.52 0.55
CA SER A 83 -25.15 5.94 0.52
C SER A 83 -25.48 6.48 1.91
N ARG A 84 -26.18 5.68 2.75
CA ARG A 84 -26.44 6.02 4.15
C ARG A 84 -25.17 6.13 4.99
N TRP A 85 -24.21 5.21 4.79
CA TRP A 85 -22.92 5.23 5.48
C TRP A 85 -22.08 6.44 5.10
N LEU A 86 -21.94 6.74 3.79
CA LEU A 86 -21.22 7.92 3.29
C LEU A 86 -21.87 9.23 3.76
N ARG A 87 -23.20 9.29 3.77
CA ARG A 87 -23.94 10.44 4.28
C ARG A 87 -23.65 10.66 5.76
N ARG A 88 -23.71 9.61 6.58
CA ARG A 88 -23.34 9.69 8.02
C ARG A 88 -21.90 10.15 8.25
N LEU A 89 -20.96 9.69 7.42
CA LEU A 89 -19.57 10.16 7.50
C LEU A 89 -19.46 11.64 7.12
N ARG A 90 -20.18 12.05 6.08
CA ARG A 90 -20.20 13.46 5.63
C ARG A 90 -20.86 14.37 6.66
N GLU A 91 -21.92 13.93 7.28
CA GLU A 91 -22.62 14.67 8.36
C GLU A 91 -21.75 14.82 9.62
N ARG A 92 -20.90 13.81 9.93
CA ARG A 92 -19.97 13.86 11.06
C ARG A 92 -18.69 14.64 10.77
N ALA A 93 -18.32 14.78 9.52
CA ALA A 93 -17.17 15.56 9.11
C ALA A 93 -17.57 17.05 9.05
N ARG A 94 -16.72 17.90 9.65
CA ARG A 94 -16.92 19.36 9.53
C ARG A 94 -16.83 19.78 8.08
N PRO A 95 -17.76 20.58 7.55
CA PRO A 95 -17.77 21.02 6.15
C PRO A 95 -16.42 21.64 5.71
N GLU A 96 -15.81 22.41 6.59
CA GLU A 96 -14.51 23.07 6.40
C GLU A 96 -13.37 22.04 6.14
N HIS A 97 -13.39 20.90 6.86
CA HIS A 97 -12.41 19.85 6.68
C HIS A 97 -12.59 19.07 5.38
N LEU A 98 -13.85 18.88 4.95
CA LEU A 98 -14.17 18.25 3.66
C LEU A 98 -13.72 19.12 2.49
N GLU A 99 -13.99 20.41 2.56
CA GLU A 99 -13.58 21.36 1.51
C GLU A 99 -12.05 21.51 1.46
N ALA A 100 -11.39 21.63 2.62
CA ALA A 100 -9.92 21.64 2.69
C ALA A 100 -9.31 20.35 2.15
N ALA A 101 -9.89 19.18 2.45
CA ALA A 101 -9.44 17.90 1.92
C ALA A 101 -9.62 17.83 0.41
N ARG A 102 -10.77 18.30 -0.11
CA ARG A 102 -11.05 18.38 -1.54
C ARG A 102 -10.05 19.27 -2.26
N GLN A 103 -9.81 20.48 -1.77
CA GLN A 103 -8.83 21.41 -2.35
C GLN A 103 -7.41 20.84 -2.34
N ARG A 104 -7.01 20.16 -1.26
CA ARG A 104 -5.71 19.46 -1.19
C ARG A 104 -5.61 18.32 -2.20
N LEU A 105 -6.68 17.54 -2.37
CA LEU A 105 -6.71 16.46 -3.37
C LEU A 105 -6.70 17.01 -4.80
N GLU A 106 -7.37 18.13 -5.06
CA GLU A 106 -7.37 18.78 -6.38
C GLU A 106 -6.00 19.37 -6.72
N ARG A 107 -5.30 19.99 -5.74
CA ARG A 107 -3.99 20.62 -5.95
C ARG A 107 -2.82 19.64 -5.86
N HIS A 108 -2.87 18.67 -4.94
CA HIS A 108 -1.74 17.81 -4.59
C HIS A 108 -2.13 16.34 -4.48
N GLY A 109 -3.15 15.89 -5.21
CA GLY A 109 -3.70 14.53 -5.08
C GLY A 109 -2.66 13.43 -5.22
N VAL A 110 -1.70 13.59 -6.14
CA VAL A 110 -0.59 12.63 -6.32
C VAL A 110 0.27 12.56 -5.05
N VAL A 111 0.69 13.69 -4.50
CA VAL A 111 1.53 13.75 -3.30
C VAL A 111 0.80 13.15 -2.10
N VAL A 112 -0.48 13.47 -1.94
CA VAL A 112 -1.31 12.93 -0.85
C VAL A 112 -1.43 11.41 -0.96
N LEU A 113 -1.65 10.86 -2.15
CA LEU A 113 -1.72 9.41 -2.38
C LEU A 113 -0.37 8.74 -2.16
N VAL A 114 0.72 9.30 -2.66
CA VAL A 114 2.10 8.79 -2.42
C VAL A 114 2.39 8.72 -0.93
N LEU A 115 2.22 9.83 -0.21
CA LEU A 115 2.49 9.90 1.23
C LEU A 115 1.59 8.96 2.02
N SER A 116 0.31 8.84 1.64
CA SER A 116 -0.63 7.94 2.31
C SER A 116 -0.22 6.47 2.23
N ARG A 117 0.46 6.08 1.15
CA ARG A 117 0.96 4.72 0.96
C ARG A 117 2.22 4.42 1.76
N LEU A 118 3.06 5.42 1.97
CA LEU A 118 4.29 5.29 2.76
C LEU A 118 3.99 5.31 4.27
N VAL A 119 2.85 5.89 4.66
CA VAL A 119 2.42 5.90 6.07
C VAL A 119 1.53 4.68 6.34
N PRO A 120 1.88 3.84 7.34
CA PRO A 120 1.06 2.70 7.74
C PRO A 120 -0.38 3.14 8.07
N ALA A 121 -1.36 2.41 7.55
CA ALA A 121 -2.79 2.68 7.69
C ALA A 121 -3.30 4.01 7.07
N GLY A 122 -2.43 4.81 6.44
CA GLY A 122 -2.81 6.11 5.81
C GLY A 122 -3.64 5.95 4.54
N ARG A 123 -3.48 4.85 3.82
CA ARG A 123 -4.12 4.58 2.53
C ARG A 123 -5.65 4.59 2.61
N ILE A 124 -6.24 3.86 3.54
CA ILE A 124 -7.71 3.72 3.63
C ILE A 124 -8.40 5.06 3.93
N PRO A 125 -7.96 5.85 4.93
CA PRO A 125 -8.54 7.19 5.16
C PRO A 125 -8.48 8.10 3.93
N VAL A 126 -7.38 8.07 3.17
CA VAL A 126 -7.25 8.89 1.96
C VAL A 126 -8.17 8.40 0.84
N MET A 127 -8.31 7.08 0.63
CA MET A 127 -9.29 6.53 -0.31
C MET A 127 -10.72 6.94 0.04
N VAL A 128 -11.09 6.88 1.33
CA VAL A 128 -12.40 7.35 1.81
C VAL A 128 -12.56 8.85 1.56
N ALA A 129 -11.52 9.66 1.81
CA ALA A 129 -11.54 11.09 1.50
C ALA A 129 -11.75 11.37 0.01
N CYS A 130 -11.09 10.60 -0.88
CA CYS A 130 -11.29 10.67 -2.32
C CYS A 130 -12.75 10.33 -2.73
N LEU A 131 -13.35 9.32 -2.08
CA LEU A 131 -14.74 8.94 -2.29
C LEU A 131 -15.70 10.04 -1.82
N LEU A 132 -15.46 10.61 -0.64
CA LEU A 132 -16.27 11.72 -0.09
C LEU A 132 -16.16 12.98 -0.94
N ALA A 133 -14.97 13.26 -1.51
CA ALA A 133 -14.75 14.35 -2.44
C ALA A 133 -15.37 14.11 -3.84
N GLY A 134 -15.90 12.90 -4.10
CA GLY A 134 -16.48 12.55 -5.40
C GLY A 134 -15.45 12.43 -6.53
N MET A 135 -14.19 12.13 -6.22
CA MET A 135 -13.11 12.06 -7.21
C MET A 135 -13.45 11.03 -8.30
N PRO A 136 -13.33 11.37 -9.60
CA PRO A 136 -13.54 10.41 -10.69
C PRO A 136 -12.53 9.29 -10.65
N LEU A 137 -12.95 8.06 -11.00
CA LEU A 137 -12.07 6.88 -11.02
C LEU A 137 -10.81 7.12 -11.86
N ARG A 138 -10.93 7.76 -13.02
CA ARG A 138 -9.79 8.08 -13.89
C ARG A 138 -8.76 8.98 -13.21
N THR A 139 -9.22 10.01 -12.48
CA THR A 139 -8.34 10.93 -11.76
C THR A 139 -7.64 10.20 -10.61
N PHE A 140 -8.39 9.40 -9.85
CA PHE A 140 -7.83 8.54 -8.81
C PHE A 140 -6.75 7.60 -9.37
N THR A 141 -7.07 6.84 -10.43
CA THR A 141 -6.13 5.89 -11.04
C THR A 141 -4.85 6.57 -11.52
N ARG A 142 -4.94 7.74 -12.18
CA ARG A 142 -3.75 8.48 -12.64
C ARG A 142 -2.85 8.90 -11.49
N ALA A 143 -3.42 9.39 -10.41
CA ALA A 143 -2.67 9.79 -9.22
C ALA A 143 -2.12 8.55 -8.48
N ASP A 144 -2.86 7.46 -8.45
CA ASP A 144 -2.47 6.21 -7.80
C ASP A 144 -1.33 5.49 -8.54
N VAL A 145 -1.23 5.60 -9.89
CA VAL A 145 -0.07 5.09 -10.64
C VAL A 145 1.24 5.64 -10.08
N ALA A 146 1.34 6.95 -9.85
CA ALA A 146 2.53 7.53 -9.26
C ALA A 146 2.77 7.03 -7.83
N ALA A 147 1.70 6.83 -7.06
CA ALA A 147 1.78 6.36 -5.68
C ALA A 147 2.25 4.89 -5.60
N VAL A 148 1.74 4.01 -6.47
CA VAL A 148 2.15 2.60 -6.49
C VAL A 148 3.58 2.43 -6.98
N LEU A 149 4.01 3.23 -7.98
CA LEU A 149 5.40 3.21 -8.47
C LEU A 149 6.37 3.68 -7.39
N ALA A 150 6.08 4.78 -6.71
CA ALA A 150 6.91 5.28 -5.61
C ALA A 150 6.98 4.27 -4.45
N TRP A 151 5.86 3.65 -4.11
CA TRP A 151 5.77 2.62 -3.08
C TRP A 151 6.57 1.36 -3.47
N ALA A 152 6.38 0.84 -4.69
CA ALA A 152 7.11 -0.34 -5.16
C ALA A 152 8.62 -0.07 -5.19
N ALA A 153 9.05 1.10 -5.69
CA ALA A 153 10.46 1.50 -5.69
C ALA A 153 11.05 1.58 -4.29
N ALA A 154 10.32 2.17 -3.32
CA ALA A 154 10.77 2.27 -1.94
C ALA A 154 10.98 0.90 -1.30
N TYR A 155 9.99 -0.01 -1.41
CA TYR A 155 10.09 -1.34 -0.80
C TYR A 155 11.07 -2.26 -1.53
N GLU A 156 11.22 -2.12 -2.84
CA GLU A 156 12.26 -2.82 -3.59
C GLU A 156 13.64 -2.33 -3.21
N ALA A 157 13.85 -1.02 -3.10
CA ALA A 157 15.12 -0.46 -2.62
C ALA A 157 15.48 -0.97 -1.21
N ILE A 158 14.50 -1.02 -0.29
CA ILE A 158 14.68 -1.60 1.04
C ILE A 158 15.08 -3.07 0.94
N GLY A 159 14.43 -3.85 0.06
CA GLY A 159 14.75 -5.25 -0.16
C GLY A 159 16.15 -5.45 -0.74
N VAL A 160 16.54 -4.69 -1.75
CA VAL A 160 17.88 -4.74 -2.37
C VAL A 160 18.96 -4.34 -1.35
N LEU A 161 18.75 -3.25 -0.61
CA LEU A 161 19.68 -2.80 0.43
C LEU A 161 19.79 -3.84 1.55
N GLY A 162 18.67 -4.41 2.02
CA GLY A 162 18.66 -5.49 2.99
C GLY A 162 19.38 -6.72 2.48
N GLY A 163 19.18 -7.10 1.21
CA GLY A 163 19.86 -8.22 0.57
C GLY A 163 21.36 -8.02 0.38
N SER A 164 21.82 -6.76 0.23
CA SER A 164 23.25 -6.44 0.11
C SER A 164 23.98 -6.37 1.46
N LEU A 165 23.28 -5.99 2.54
CA LEU A 165 23.86 -5.80 3.86
C LEU A 165 23.95 -7.10 4.68
N PHE A 166 23.08 -8.07 4.44
CA PHE A 166 23.01 -9.31 5.21
C PHE A 166 23.47 -10.50 4.39
N ALA A 167 24.33 -11.34 5.01
CA ALA A 167 24.83 -12.55 4.38
C ALA A 167 23.72 -13.58 4.11
N ARG A 168 22.71 -13.62 4.97
CA ARG A 168 21.57 -14.53 4.84
C ARG A 168 20.28 -13.78 4.44
N PRO A 169 19.55 -14.22 3.40
CA PRO A 169 18.34 -13.54 2.90
C PRO A 169 17.26 -13.32 3.96
N TRP A 170 17.09 -14.30 4.86
CA TRP A 170 16.07 -14.24 5.90
C TRP A 170 16.31 -13.15 6.95
N GLU A 171 17.59 -12.78 7.20
CA GLU A 171 17.94 -11.69 8.13
C GLU A 171 17.47 -10.34 7.60
N GLY A 172 17.69 -10.10 6.31
CA GLY A 172 17.17 -8.90 5.64
C GLY A 172 15.64 -8.84 5.64
N VAL A 173 14.98 -9.97 5.35
CA VAL A 173 13.52 -10.06 5.41
C VAL A 173 13.01 -9.84 6.83
N ALA A 174 13.62 -10.47 7.83
CA ALA A 174 13.23 -10.33 9.24
C ALA A 174 13.37 -8.88 9.72
N LEU A 175 14.45 -8.19 9.35
CA LEU A 175 14.65 -6.77 9.67
C LEU A 175 13.54 -5.91 9.06
N VAL A 176 13.25 -6.07 7.75
CA VAL A 176 12.23 -5.28 7.04
C VAL A 176 10.85 -5.53 7.63
N VAL A 177 10.49 -6.79 7.89
CA VAL A 177 9.22 -7.15 8.53
C VAL A 177 9.16 -6.55 9.93
N GLY A 178 10.24 -6.68 10.73
CA GLY A 178 10.32 -6.12 12.08
C GLY A 178 10.16 -4.60 12.09
N VAL A 179 10.88 -3.88 11.22
CA VAL A 179 10.78 -2.42 11.09
C VAL A 179 9.37 -2.01 10.63
N THR A 180 8.80 -2.71 9.66
CA THR A 180 7.44 -2.42 9.18
C THR A 180 6.41 -2.63 10.29
N LEU A 181 6.53 -3.70 11.07
CA LEU A 181 5.64 -3.97 12.20
C LEU A 181 5.81 -2.95 13.32
N LEU A 182 7.05 -2.54 13.64
CA LEU A 182 7.33 -1.49 14.62
C LEU A 182 6.70 -0.16 14.21
N ILE A 183 6.91 0.27 12.96
CA ILE A 183 6.31 1.51 12.44
C ILE A 183 4.78 1.42 12.47
N SER A 184 4.21 0.25 12.16
CA SER A 184 2.75 0.02 12.20
C SER A 184 2.18 0.02 13.61
N ALA A 185 2.96 -0.34 14.61
CA ALA A 185 2.54 -0.38 16.03
C ALA A 185 2.62 0.99 16.73
N VAL A 186 3.45 1.92 16.23
CA VAL A 186 3.65 3.25 16.84
C VAL A 186 2.36 4.09 16.94
N PRO A 187 1.49 4.20 15.88
CA PRO A 187 0.29 5.01 15.98
C PRO A 187 -0.73 4.58 17.04
N PRO A 188 -1.04 3.27 17.21
CA PRO A 188 -1.95 2.84 18.26
C PRO A 188 -1.34 3.00 19.66
N GLY A 189 -0.03 2.73 19.83
CA GLY A 189 0.67 2.89 21.11
C GLY A 189 0.70 4.33 21.62
N TRP A 190 0.96 5.31 20.73
CA TRP A 190 0.94 6.73 21.07
C TRP A 190 -0.44 7.23 21.52
N ARG A 191 -1.52 6.72 20.92
CA ARG A 191 -2.89 7.04 21.33
C ARG A 191 -3.22 6.47 22.72
N TRP A 192 -2.70 5.31 23.02
CA TRP A 192 -2.90 4.65 24.32
C TRP A 192 -2.19 5.40 25.45
N VAL A 193 -0.94 5.79 25.24
CA VAL A 193 -0.14 6.59 26.20
C VAL A 193 -0.78 7.95 26.46
N ARG A 194 -1.29 8.64 25.44
CA ARG A 194 -1.97 9.93 25.61
C ARG A 194 -3.30 9.83 26.36
N ARG A 195 -4.02 8.72 26.25
CA ARG A 195 -5.27 8.51 26.99
C ARG A 195 -5.02 8.22 28.47
N GLY A 196 -3.91 7.55 28.80
CA GLY A 196 -3.50 7.31 30.19
C GLY A 196 -3.02 8.56 30.93
N ALA A 197 -2.51 9.56 30.20
CA ALA A 197 -2.00 10.80 30.80
C ALA A 197 -3.09 11.84 31.14
N HIS A 198 -4.34 11.63 30.76
CA HIS A 198 -5.46 12.55 31.03
C HIS A 198 -6.51 11.95 31.97
N GLY A 199 -6.20 10.82 32.64
CA GLY A 199 -7.07 10.10 33.56
C GLY A 199 -6.53 10.01 34.99
N GLY A 200 -5.63 10.92 35.39
CA GLY A 200 -5.09 11.01 36.74
C GLY A 200 -5.39 12.38 37.35
#